data_8425d2fa4858782499d0c0e9639c9a07
#
_entry.id   8425d2fa4858782499d0c0e9639c9a07
#
_cell.length_a   1.000
_cell.length_b   1.000
_cell.length_c   1.000
_cell.angle_alpha   90.00
_cell.angle_beta   90.00
_cell.angle_gamma   90.00
#
_symmetry.space_group_name_H-M   'P 1'
#
loop_
_entity.id
_entity.type
_entity.pdbx_description
1 polymer ?
#
loop_
_entity_poly.entity_id
_entity_poly.type
_entity_poly.pdbx_seq_one_letter_code
_entity_poly.pdbx_strand_id
1 'polypeptide(L)'
;MIRVTVVDDMRIIKSVSDVADDGILMAWAQENEKSPGNCIFSKEGEIFTVVDKDDVFELLVRATLNYLDLRGVKKGYCKNEAMFDGLKRLGFTEKDGICEVDITTFFKPCCSHN
;
A
#
# COMPACT_ATOMS: atom_id res chain seq x y z
N MET A 1 -5.49 -4.68 -19.00
CA MET A 1 -5.80 -5.04 -17.59
C MET A 1 -4.64 -4.65 -16.69
N ILE A 2 -4.94 -3.98 -15.61
CA ILE A 2 -3.92 -3.58 -14.64
C ILE A 2 -3.59 -4.77 -13.75
N ARG A 3 -2.30 -5.01 -13.59
CA ARG A 3 -1.80 -6.07 -12.72
C ARG A 3 -0.90 -5.46 -11.67
N VAL A 4 -1.05 -5.89 -10.41
CA VAL A 4 -0.20 -5.42 -9.32
C VAL A 4 0.67 -6.58 -8.87
N THR A 5 1.97 -6.33 -8.81
CA THR A 5 2.97 -7.29 -8.36
C THR A 5 3.75 -6.69 -7.20
N VAL A 6 4.02 -7.47 -6.16
CA VAL A 6 4.89 -7.02 -5.08
C VAL A 6 6.32 -7.39 -5.41
N VAL A 7 7.20 -6.39 -5.38
CA VAL A 7 8.61 -6.51 -5.76
C VAL A 7 9.47 -6.23 -4.54
N ASP A 8 10.46 -7.08 -4.30
CA ASP A 8 11.44 -6.89 -3.22
C ASP A 8 12.86 -6.65 -3.73
N ASP A 9 13.06 -6.63 -5.04
CA ASP A 9 14.37 -6.37 -5.65
C ASP A 9 14.67 -4.89 -5.62
N MET A 10 15.66 -4.50 -4.81
CA MET A 10 16.01 -3.09 -4.63
C MET A 10 16.46 -2.41 -5.92
N ARG A 11 17.01 -3.15 -6.86
CA ARG A 11 17.41 -2.55 -8.14
C ARG A 11 16.20 -2.09 -8.93
N ILE A 12 15.13 -2.88 -8.90
CA ILE A 12 13.88 -2.52 -9.57
C ILE A 12 13.21 -1.36 -8.83
N ILE A 13 13.14 -1.45 -7.50
CA ILE A 13 12.51 -0.43 -6.67
C ILE A 13 13.20 0.93 -6.89
N LYS A 14 14.52 0.94 -6.88
CA LYS A 14 15.28 2.18 -7.06
C LYS A 14 15.15 2.76 -8.48
N SER A 15 14.85 1.92 -9.47
CA SER A 15 14.63 2.41 -10.83
C SER A 15 13.27 3.10 -10.99
N VAL A 16 12.32 2.82 -10.09
CA VAL A 16 10.97 3.36 -10.15
C VAL A 16 10.75 4.47 -9.12
N SER A 17 11.44 4.40 -7.98
CA SER A 17 11.26 5.31 -6.86
C SER A 17 12.61 5.76 -6.32
N ASP A 18 12.64 6.96 -5.71
CA ASP A 18 13.86 7.53 -5.13
C ASP A 18 14.12 7.05 -3.70
N VAL A 19 13.49 5.99 -3.28
CA VAL A 19 13.68 5.47 -1.93
C VAL A 19 15.08 4.88 -1.78
N ALA A 20 15.76 5.24 -0.72
CA ALA A 20 17.15 4.83 -0.49
C ALA A 20 17.31 3.70 0.53
N ASP A 21 16.28 3.37 1.28
CA ASP A 21 16.39 2.41 2.37
C ASP A 21 16.29 0.97 1.90
N ASP A 22 17.04 0.10 2.56
CA ASP A 22 16.94 -1.33 2.33
C ASP A 22 15.74 -1.89 3.12
N GLY A 23 15.31 -3.09 2.75
CA GLY A 23 14.25 -3.76 3.49
C GLY A 23 12.84 -3.26 3.16
N ILE A 24 12.69 -2.52 2.07
CA ILE A 24 11.37 -2.07 1.63
C ILE A 24 10.85 -2.94 0.50
N LEU A 25 9.55 -2.80 0.25
CA LEU A 25 8.84 -3.54 -0.78
C LEU A 25 8.07 -2.53 -1.64
N MET A 26 7.72 -2.96 -2.85
CA MET A 26 6.95 -2.11 -3.75
C MET A 26 5.79 -2.92 -4.33
N ALA A 27 4.56 -2.47 -4.12
CA ALA A 27 3.40 -2.93 -4.88
C ALA A 27 3.39 -2.10 -6.16
N TRP A 28 3.58 -2.75 -7.29
CA TRP A 28 3.82 -2.10 -8.57
C TRP A 28 2.69 -2.42 -9.54
N ALA A 29 1.93 -1.40 -9.92
CA ALA A 29 0.86 -1.55 -10.89
C ALA A 29 1.44 -1.45 -12.29
N GLN A 30 1.04 -2.36 -13.16
CA GLN A 30 1.50 -2.39 -14.53
C GLN A 30 0.33 -2.67 -15.46
N GLU A 31 0.31 -1.98 -16.59
CA GLU A 31 -0.69 -2.21 -17.64
C GLU A 31 0.01 -2.07 -18.98
N ASN A 32 0.18 -3.18 -19.69
CA ASN A 32 0.97 -3.24 -20.92
C ASN A 32 2.37 -2.72 -20.65
N GLU A 33 2.81 -1.66 -21.32
CA GLU A 33 4.13 -1.08 -21.11
C GLU A 33 4.09 0.12 -20.18
N LYS A 34 2.95 0.39 -19.56
CA LYS A 34 2.78 1.54 -18.67
C LYS A 34 2.87 1.11 -17.21
N SER A 35 3.29 2.05 -16.38
CA SER A 35 3.31 1.87 -14.93
C SER A 35 2.41 2.94 -14.31
N PRO A 36 1.11 2.66 -14.11
CA PRO A 36 0.19 3.67 -13.58
C PRO A 36 0.42 4.03 -12.12
N GLY A 37 1.21 3.28 -11.40
CA GLY A 37 1.53 3.68 -10.04
C GLY A 37 2.26 2.62 -9.25
N ASN A 38 2.63 3.00 -8.03
CA ASN A 38 3.30 2.08 -7.11
C ASN A 38 3.04 2.51 -5.66
N CYS A 39 3.24 1.58 -4.74
CA CYS A 39 3.16 1.84 -3.31
C CYS A 39 4.42 1.28 -2.65
N ILE A 40 5.17 2.13 -1.96
CA ILE A 40 6.38 1.73 -1.26
C ILE A 40 6.02 1.49 0.20
N PHE A 41 6.38 0.35 0.74
CA PHE A 41 6.02 -0.02 2.11
C PHE A 41 7.06 -0.94 2.73
N SER A 42 6.97 -1.13 4.05
CA SER A 42 7.88 -2.00 4.79
C SER A 42 7.19 -3.31 5.17
N LYS A 43 8.01 -4.29 5.52
CA LYS A 43 7.50 -5.58 5.99
C LYS A 43 6.72 -5.49 7.29
N GLU A 44 6.98 -4.43 8.07
CA GLU A 44 6.30 -4.20 9.36
C GLU A 44 4.94 -3.55 9.21
N GLY A 45 4.60 -3.08 8.00
CA GLY A 45 3.29 -2.50 7.76
C GLY A 45 3.26 -1.00 7.54
N GLU A 46 4.42 -0.36 7.44
CA GLU A 46 4.46 1.08 7.17
C GLU A 46 4.37 1.37 5.67
N ILE A 47 3.41 2.19 5.30
CA ILE A 47 3.27 2.68 3.92
C ILE A 47 4.01 4.01 3.86
N PHE A 48 5.02 4.10 3.00
CA PHE A 48 5.82 5.33 2.88
C PHE A 48 5.22 6.29 1.87
N THR A 49 4.80 5.80 0.73
CA THR A 49 4.21 6.65 -0.30
C THR A 49 3.43 5.81 -1.30
N VAL A 50 2.43 6.44 -1.90
CA VAL A 50 1.67 5.85 -3.01
C VAL A 50 1.73 6.83 -4.17
N VAL A 51 2.27 6.38 -5.30
CA VAL A 51 2.27 7.17 -6.53
C VAL A 51 1.13 6.65 -7.38
N ASP A 52 0.17 7.53 -7.67
CA ASP A 52 -1.05 7.18 -8.37
C ASP A 52 -1.20 8.10 -9.59
N LYS A 53 -1.03 7.53 -10.77
CA LYS A 53 -1.09 8.29 -12.03
C LYS A 53 -2.39 8.06 -12.79
N ASP A 54 -3.07 6.95 -12.54
CA ASP A 54 -4.24 6.54 -13.30
C ASP A 54 -5.33 5.96 -12.42
N ASP A 55 -5.59 6.58 -11.29
CA ASP A 55 -6.67 6.19 -10.38
C ASP A 55 -6.51 4.75 -9.87
N VAL A 56 -5.30 4.41 -9.45
CA VAL A 56 -4.98 3.08 -8.94
C VAL A 56 -4.66 3.09 -7.43
N PHE A 57 -4.97 4.18 -6.73
CA PHE A 57 -4.64 4.33 -5.32
C PHE A 57 -5.23 3.19 -4.48
N GLU A 58 -6.54 2.98 -4.59
CA GLU A 58 -7.18 1.93 -3.81
C GLU A 58 -6.62 0.55 -4.15
N LEU A 59 -6.41 0.28 -5.43
CA LEU A 59 -5.86 -1.01 -5.88
C LEU A 59 -4.49 -1.27 -5.27
N LEU A 60 -3.63 -0.25 -5.25
CA LEU A 60 -2.29 -0.37 -4.70
C LEU A 60 -2.31 -0.57 -3.20
N VAL A 61 -3.15 0.17 -2.47
CA VAL A 61 -3.26 0.02 -1.03
C VAL A 61 -3.82 -1.35 -0.68
N ARG A 62 -4.85 -1.81 -1.39
CA ARG A 62 -5.41 -3.14 -1.14
C ARG A 62 -4.38 -4.25 -1.40
N ALA A 63 -3.60 -4.13 -2.45
CA ALA A 63 -2.56 -5.13 -2.75
C ALA A 63 -1.50 -5.15 -1.66
N THR A 64 -1.10 -3.97 -1.17
CA THR A 64 -0.14 -3.84 -0.08
C THR A 64 -0.65 -4.49 1.18
N LEU A 65 -1.88 -4.18 1.58
CA LEU A 65 -2.48 -4.74 2.79
C LEU A 65 -2.70 -6.25 2.67
N ASN A 66 -3.07 -6.73 1.48
CA ASN A 66 -3.23 -8.15 1.25
C ASN A 66 -1.91 -8.90 1.41
N TYR A 67 -0.83 -8.33 0.87
CA TYR A 67 0.50 -8.91 1.02
C TYR A 67 0.88 -9.01 2.50
N LEU A 68 0.64 -7.94 3.26
CA LEU A 68 0.94 -7.91 4.69
C LEU A 68 0.07 -8.90 5.47
N ASP A 69 -1.21 -8.99 5.13
CA ASP A 69 -2.15 -9.90 5.78
C ASP A 69 -1.69 -11.36 5.63
N LEU A 70 -1.26 -11.73 4.43
CA LEU A 70 -0.77 -13.09 4.16
C LEU A 70 0.48 -13.43 4.96
N ARG A 71 1.19 -12.44 5.47
CA ARG A 71 2.39 -12.62 6.28
C ARG A 71 2.16 -12.41 7.76
N GLY A 72 0.90 -12.30 8.17
CA GLY A 72 0.55 -12.19 9.58
C GLY A 72 0.68 -10.80 10.18
N VAL A 73 0.89 -9.79 9.36
CA VAL A 73 0.96 -8.41 9.84
C VAL A 73 -0.46 -7.93 10.12
N LYS A 74 -0.70 -7.38 11.31
CA LYS A 74 -2.05 -7.05 11.74
C LYS A 74 -2.42 -5.58 11.54
N LYS A 75 -1.43 -4.70 11.38
CA LYS A 75 -1.68 -3.26 11.28
C LYS A 75 -0.91 -2.66 10.11
N GLY A 76 -1.59 -1.85 9.31
CA GLY A 76 -0.96 -1.01 8.31
C GLY A 76 -0.99 0.44 8.79
N TYR A 77 0.06 1.21 8.54
CA TYR A 77 0.10 2.60 8.98
C TYR A 77 0.95 3.46 8.05
N CYS A 78 0.73 4.77 8.15
CA CYS A 78 1.42 5.73 7.29
C CYS A 78 1.65 7.01 8.09
N LYS A 79 2.84 7.57 7.97
CA LYS A 79 3.21 8.83 8.60
C LYS A 79 3.33 9.97 7.59
N ASN A 80 3.14 9.68 6.30
CA ASN A 80 3.22 10.66 5.23
C ASN A 80 1.86 11.35 5.07
N GLU A 81 1.76 12.58 5.55
CA GLU A 81 0.49 13.31 5.58
C GLU A 81 -0.13 13.49 4.19
N ALA A 82 0.69 13.54 3.16
CA ALA A 82 0.18 13.67 1.80
C ALA A 82 -0.73 12.50 1.40
N MET A 83 -0.58 11.35 2.07
CA MET A 83 -1.37 10.15 1.77
C MET A 83 -2.63 10.05 2.62
N PHE A 84 -2.76 10.86 3.66
CA PHE A 84 -3.83 10.68 4.66
C PHE A 84 -5.23 10.75 4.09
N ASP A 85 -5.52 11.72 3.22
CA ASP A 85 -6.86 11.86 2.66
C ASP A 85 -7.29 10.61 1.90
N GLY A 86 -6.42 10.09 1.07
CA GLY A 86 -6.71 8.88 0.31
C GLY A 86 -6.89 7.66 1.21
N LEU A 87 -6.03 7.53 2.22
CA LEU A 87 -6.11 6.40 3.15
C LEU A 87 -7.38 6.46 4.01
N LYS A 88 -7.77 7.66 4.46
CA LYS A 88 -9.00 7.81 5.24
C LYS A 88 -10.23 7.41 4.44
N ARG A 89 -10.26 7.67 3.14
CA ARG A 89 -11.37 7.25 2.29
C ARG A 89 -11.50 5.73 2.23
N LEU A 90 -10.39 5.02 2.48
CA LEU A 90 -10.39 3.56 2.48
C LEU A 90 -10.67 2.97 3.86
N GLY A 91 -10.83 3.80 4.88
CA GLY A 91 -11.15 3.32 6.21
C GLY A 91 -10.04 3.43 7.24
N PHE A 92 -8.90 4.03 6.87
CA PHE A 92 -7.85 4.31 7.85
C PHE A 92 -8.30 5.41 8.79
N THR A 93 -7.79 5.39 10.01
CA THR A 93 -8.05 6.43 11.00
C THR A 93 -6.77 7.15 11.37
N GLU A 94 -6.85 8.45 11.50
CA GLU A 94 -5.70 9.28 11.88
C GLU A 94 -5.72 9.55 13.38
N LYS A 95 -4.56 9.35 14.01
CA LYS A 95 -4.37 9.64 15.42
C LYS A 95 -2.92 9.99 15.67
N ASP A 96 -2.68 11.16 16.27
CA ASP A 96 -1.32 11.60 16.67
C ASP A 96 -0.34 11.62 15.50
N GLY A 97 -0.78 12.07 14.33
CA GLY A 97 0.07 12.20 13.16
C GLY A 97 0.34 10.90 12.43
N ILE A 98 -0.39 9.85 12.76
CA ILE A 98 -0.27 8.54 12.11
C ILE A 98 -1.64 8.12 11.61
N CYS A 99 -1.69 7.68 10.37
CA CYS A 99 -2.90 7.14 9.76
C CYS A 99 -2.77 5.62 9.74
N GLU A 100 -3.71 4.89 10.35
CA GLU A 100 -3.57 3.45 10.50
C GLU A 100 -4.85 2.68 10.27
N VAL A 101 -4.72 1.39 10.00
CA VAL A 101 -5.86 0.50 9.80
C VAL A 101 -5.55 -0.87 10.39
N ASP A 102 -6.57 -1.51 10.93
CA ASP A 102 -6.50 -2.91 11.32
C ASP A 102 -6.69 -3.74 10.05
N ILE A 103 -5.66 -4.44 9.61
CA ILE A 103 -5.68 -5.19 8.36
C ILE A 103 -6.71 -6.32 8.41
N THR A 104 -6.82 -6.97 9.56
CA THR A 104 -7.79 -8.06 9.71
C THR A 104 -9.22 -7.55 9.48
N THR A 105 -9.54 -6.41 10.07
CA THR A 105 -10.87 -5.80 9.92
C THR A 105 -11.07 -5.27 8.49
N PHE A 106 -10.01 -4.77 7.87
CA PHE A 106 -10.09 -4.20 6.53
C PHE A 106 -10.61 -5.21 5.51
N PHE A 107 -10.18 -6.46 5.61
CA PHE A 107 -10.59 -7.50 4.66
C PHE A 107 -11.80 -8.30 5.12
N LYS A 108 -12.32 -7.99 6.30
CA LYS A 108 -13.49 -8.69 6.81
C LYS A 108 -14.74 -8.22 6.06
N PRO A 109 -15.58 -9.12 5.56
CA PRO A 109 -16.79 -8.71 4.85
C PRO A 109 -17.71 -7.93 5.78
N CYS A 110 -18.10 -6.75 5.36
CA CYS A 110 -18.96 -5.92 6.19
C CYS A 110 -20.39 -6.45 6.27
N CYS A 111 -20.76 -7.32 5.36
CA CYS A 111 -22.12 -7.85 5.32
C CYS A 111 -22.21 -9.23 5.90
N SER A 112 -21.27 -9.58 6.66
CA SER A 112 -21.24 -10.92 7.22
C SER A 112 -22.27 -11.05 8.32
N HIS A 113 -23.17 -10.44 8.26
CA HIS A 113 -24.11 -10.52 9.19
C HIS A 113 -25.30 -11.10 8.79
N ASN A 114 -25.00 -11.27 8.61
CA ASN A 114 -25.73 -11.66 8.35
C ASN A 114 -26.22 -11.79 8.23
#